data_fdca8a9af7ff624a17e444838445d1e3
#
_entry.id   fdca8a9af7ff624a17e444838445d1e3
#
_cell.length_a   1.000
_cell.length_b   1.000
_cell.length_c   1.000
_cell.angle_alpha   90.00
_cell.angle_beta   90.00
_cell.angle_gamma   90.00
#
_symmetry.space_group_name_H-M   'P 1'
#
loop_
_entity.id
_entity.type
_entity.pdbx_description
1 polymer ?
#
loop_
_entity_poly.entity_id
_entity_poly.type
_entity_poly.pdbx_seq_one_letter_code
_entity_poly.pdbx_strand_id
1 'polypeptide(L)'
;FKKTPSDRTYLEVNELNAMEGVNTGSPTTKQTFMFCCFTGLRHSDMLALRWKDIQKTDDGLVIHVPSMQKTKKPVIVPLGEQALKWLPKKDDAANTDKVFPNAPTLGCANRALKHMAKNAGIAKLVTFHTSRHTFATLTITAGADIFTTSKLLGHTNVHTTEIYADVVMNTKVDAVNLVSGFF
;
A
#
# COMPACT_ATOMS: atom_id res chain seq x y z
N PHE A 1 -31.44 -1.54 3.36
CA PHE A 1 -30.47 -2.46 2.73
C PHE A 1 -29.21 -2.50 3.59
N LYS A 2 -29.05 -3.58 4.43
CA LYS A 2 -27.77 -3.85 5.09
C LYS A 2 -26.77 -4.18 4.01
N LYS A 3 -25.80 -3.30 3.74
CA LYS A 3 -24.59 -3.67 3.00
C LYS A 3 -23.91 -4.76 3.81
N THR A 4 -23.83 -5.98 3.28
CA THR A 4 -22.89 -6.99 3.74
C THR A 4 -21.51 -6.36 3.83
N PRO A 5 -20.72 -6.64 4.88
CA PRO A 5 -19.34 -6.21 4.93
C PRO A 5 -18.68 -6.67 3.62
N SER A 6 -18.21 -5.74 2.80
CA SER A 6 -17.46 -6.11 1.61
C SER A 6 -16.21 -6.80 2.14
N ASP A 7 -16.05 -8.07 1.78
CA ASP A 7 -14.90 -8.89 2.12
C ASP A 7 -13.66 -8.21 1.48
N ARG A 8 -13.01 -7.34 2.28
CA ARG A 8 -11.89 -6.52 1.80
C ARG A 8 -10.63 -7.33 1.92
N THR A 9 -10.34 -8.03 0.83
CA THR A 9 -9.15 -8.86 0.71
C THR A 9 -7.88 -8.05 0.92
N TYR A 10 -7.06 -8.45 1.87
CA TYR A 10 -5.68 -7.99 2.07
C TYR A 10 -4.75 -9.20 2.14
N LEU A 11 -3.46 -8.98 1.96
CA LEU A 11 -2.43 -10.00 2.09
C LEU A 11 -1.82 -9.94 3.49
N GLU A 12 -1.69 -11.10 4.10
CA GLU A 12 -0.92 -11.28 5.33
C GLU A 12 0.59 -11.26 4.99
N VAL A 13 1.44 -11.13 6.01
CA VAL A 13 2.90 -11.04 5.82
C VAL A 13 3.45 -12.26 5.08
N ASN A 14 2.99 -13.46 5.42
CA ASN A 14 3.38 -14.70 4.75
C ASN A 14 2.93 -14.74 3.28
N GLU A 15 1.71 -14.28 2.98
CA GLU A 15 1.19 -14.20 1.61
C GLU A 15 1.94 -13.14 0.79
N LEU A 16 2.29 -12.00 1.40
CA LEU A 16 3.07 -10.96 0.76
C LEU A 16 4.48 -11.46 0.41
N ASN A 17 5.13 -12.18 1.33
CA ASN A 17 6.42 -12.84 1.08
C ASN A 17 6.32 -13.90 -0.03
N ALA A 18 5.22 -14.67 -0.07
CA ALA A 18 4.98 -15.64 -1.15
C ALA A 18 4.82 -14.92 -2.50
N MET A 19 4.06 -13.80 -2.56
CA MET A 19 3.93 -12.97 -3.77
C MET A 19 5.28 -12.40 -4.23
N GLU A 20 6.13 -12.00 -3.30
CA GLU A 20 7.49 -11.53 -3.61
C GLU A 20 8.33 -12.64 -4.25
N GLY A 21 8.26 -13.86 -3.72
CA GLY A 21 9.03 -15.01 -4.20
C GLY A 21 8.60 -15.56 -5.57
N VAL A 22 7.36 -15.26 -6.04
CA VAL A 22 6.87 -15.79 -7.31
C VAL A 22 7.69 -15.29 -8.49
N ASN A 23 8.20 -16.22 -9.30
CA ASN A 23 8.70 -15.86 -10.62
C ASN A 23 7.51 -15.58 -11.56
N THR A 24 7.51 -14.42 -12.19
CA THR A 24 6.36 -13.95 -12.99
C THR A 24 6.80 -13.45 -14.36
N GLY A 25 5.97 -13.71 -15.37
CA GLY A 25 6.12 -13.08 -16.70
C GLY A 25 5.76 -11.58 -16.73
N SER A 26 5.40 -10.99 -15.59
CA SER A 26 5.00 -9.57 -15.47
C SER A 26 5.76 -8.86 -14.35
N PRO A 27 7.09 -8.69 -14.46
CA PRO A 27 7.93 -8.13 -13.40
C PRO A 27 7.51 -6.70 -13.01
N THR A 28 7.10 -5.89 -13.97
CA THR A 28 6.62 -4.52 -13.73
C THR A 28 5.32 -4.50 -12.93
N THR A 29 4.41 -5.45 -13.17
CA THR A 29 3.19 -5.59 -12.33
C THR A 29 3.57 -5.92 -10.91
N LYS A 30 4.47 -6.88 -10.71
CA LYS A 30 4.96 -7.25 -9.38
C LYS A 30 5.58 -6.07 -8.67
N GLN A 31 6.51 -5.37 -9.33
CA GLN A 31 7.19 -4.21 -8.78
C GLN A 31 6.20 -3.13 -8.33
N THR A 32 5.28 -2.73 -9.20
CA THR A 32 4.31 -1.67 -8.91
C THR A 32 3.30 -2.07 -7.83
N PHE A 33 2.87 -3.33 -7.81
CA PHE A 33 1.97 -3.86 -6.79
C PHE A 33 2.65 -3.89 -5.42
N MET A 34 3.87 -4.45 -5.32
CA MET A 34 4.64 -4.51 -4.08
C MET A 34 4.95 -3.10 -3.56
N PHE A 35 5.37 -2.18 -4.43
CA PHE A 35 5.54 -0.78 -4.05
C PHE A 35 4.27 -0.18 -3.42
N CYS A 36 3.10 -0.45 -4.01
CA CYS A 36 1.84 0.02 -3.46
C CYS A 36 1.42 -0.70 -2.17
N CYS A 37 1.87 -1.93 -1.92
CA CYS A 37 1.69 -2.61 -0.64
C CYS A 37 2.45 -1.92 0.52
N PHE A 38 3.51 -1.17 0.21
CA PHE A 38 4.34 -0.48 1.21
C PHE A 38 4.18 1.05 1.20
N THR A 39 3.34 1.60 0.30
CA THR A 39 3.08 3.05 0.23
C THR A 39 1.61 3.41 0.33
N GLY A 40 0.71 2.44 0.14
CA GLY A 40 -0.73 2.66 0.14
C GLY A 40 -1.26 3.48 -1.03
N LEU A 41 -0.44 3.81 -2.03
CA LEU A 41 -0.88 4.56 -3.21
C LEU A 41 -1.95 3.79 -4.00
N ARG A 42 -2.91 4.51 -4.55
CA ARG A 42 -3.83 3.93 -5.54
C ARG A 42 -3.10 3.71 -6.86
N HIS A 43 -3.57 2.77 -7.67
CA HIS A 43 -3.02 2.53 -9.01
C HIS A 43 -2.91 3.81 -9.85
N SER A 44 -3.96 4.66 -9.84
CA SER A 44 -3.97 5.93 -10.56
C SER A 44 -2.92 6.93 -10.06
N ASP A 45 -2.72 6.99 -8.74
CA ASP A 45 -1.73 7.89 -8.14
C ASP A 45 -0.30 7.40 -8.42
N MET A 46 -0.08 6.08 -8.34
CA MET A 46 1.20 5.45 -8.71
C MET A 46 1.53 5.68 -10.20
N LEU A 47 0.55 5.55 -11.12
CA LEU A 47 0.76 5.84 -12.54
C LEU A 47 1.12 7.30 -12.84
N ALA A 48 0.65 8.21 -11.99
CA ALA A 48 0.91 9.65 -12.13
C ALA A 48 2.21 10.09 -11.46
N LEU A 49 2.81 9.23 -10.60
CA LEU A 49 3.98 9.57 -9.79
C LEU A 49 5.19 9.91 -10.66
N ARG A 50 5.83 11.03 -10.35
CA ARG A 50 7.02 11.53 -11.04
C ARG A 50 8.19 11.63 -10.08
N TRP A 51 9.40 11.65 -10.58
CA TRP A 51 10.61 11.76 -9.77
C TRP A 51 10.66 13.03 -8.93
N LYS A 52 10.09 14.15 -9.40
CA LYS A 52 9.94 15.39 -8.60
C LYS A 52 9.08 15.23 -7.33
N ASP A 53 8.20 14.23 -7.33
CA ASP A 53 7.30 13.95 -6.20
C ASP A 53 8.01 13.12 -5.11
N ILE A 54 9.21 12.59 -5.40
CA ILE A 54 10.07 11.89 -4.44
C ILE A 54 11.08 12.90 -3.92
N GLN A 55 10.96 13.25 -2.66
CA GLN A 55 11.74 14.31 -2.02
C GLN A 55 12.57 13.74 -0.88
N LYS A 56 13.78 14.28 -0.71
CA LYS A 56 14.64 13.97 0.43
C LYS A 56 14.31 14.92 1.57
N THR A 57 14.11 14.35 2.76
CA THR A 57 13.97 15.06 4.03
C THR A 57 15.08 14.62 4.97
N ASP A 58 15.15 15.21 6.15
CA ASP A 58 16.12 14.82 7.18
C ASP A 58 15.90 13.37 7.66
N ASP A 59 14.64 12.90 7.66
CA ASP A 59 14.22 11.56 8.08
C ASP A 59 14.25 10.51 6.94
N GLY A 60 14.65 10.88 5.73
CA GLY A 60 14.71 9.96 4.59
C GLY A 60 13.96 10.45 3.35
N LEU A 61 13.55 9.51 2.49
CA LEU A 61 12.77 9.84 1.29
C LEU A 61 11.27 9.81 1.59
N VAL A 62 10.55 10.77 1.00
CA VAL A 62 9.08 10.83 1.08
C VAL A 62 8.48 11.00 -0.31
N ILE A 63 7.29 10.45 -0.52
CA ILE A 63 6.44 10.79 -1.65
C ILE A 63 5.59 11.98 -1.25
N HIS A 64 5.66 13.07 -2.00
CA HIS A 64 4.79 14.22 -1.85
C HIS A 64 3.86 14.34 -3.06
N VAL A 65 2.66 13.77 -2.96
CA VAL A 65 1.62 13.91 -3.99
C VAL A 65 0.80 15.17 -3.68
N PRO A 66 0.96 16.27 -4.42
CA PRO A 66 0.27 17.52 -4.12
C PRO A 66 -1.24 17.43 -4.31
N SER A 67 -1.70 16.54 -5.18
CA SER A 67 -3.14 16.31 -5.44
C SER A 67 -3.37 14.89 -5.91
N MET A 68 -3.96 14.06 -5.05
CA MET A 68 -4.34 12.70 -5.42
C MET A 68 -5.44 12.69 -6.48
N GLN A 69 -5.40 11.74 -7.40
CA GLN A 69 -6.33 11.67 -8.54
C GLN A 69 -7.81 11.63 -8.12
N LYS A 70 -8.14 10.86 -7.09
CA LYS A 70 -9.53 10.67 -6.63
C LYS A 70 -9.99 11.73 -5.62
N THR A 71 -9.16 12.07 -4.62
CA THR A 71 -9.58 12.90 -3.48
C THR A 71 -9.22 14.37 -3.63
N LYS A 72 -8.37 14.70 -4.61
CA LYS A 72 -7.82 16.05 -4.85
C LYS A 72 -7.11 16.66 -3.63
N LYS A 73 -6.79 15.85 -2.63
CA LYS A 73 -6.06 16.27 -1.44
C LYS A 73 -4.59 15.88 -1.55
N PRO A 74 -3.68 16.65 -0.95
CA PRO A 74 -2.28 16.27 -0.86
C PRO A 74 -2.11 15.07 0.06
N VAL A 75 -1.07 14.29 -0.18
CA VAL A 75 -0.62 13.24 0.73
C VAL A 75 0.91 13.22 0.76
N ILE A 76 1.45 12.99 1.95
CA ILE A 76 2.87 12.73 2.15
C ILE A 76 3.00 11.33 2.72
N VAL A 77 3.80 10.49 2.05
CA VAL A 77 4.04 9.10 2.45
C VAL A 77 5.54 8.90 2.61
N PRO A 78 6.05 8.70 3.83
CA PRO A 78 7.45 8.30 4.04
C PRO A 78 7.74 6.96 3.38
N LEU A 79 8.93 6.83 2.79
CA LEU A 79 9.38 5.58 2.16
C LEU A 79 10.25 4.79 3.13
N GLY A 80 9.67 3.76 3.73
CA GLY A 80 10.43 2.77 4.49
C GLY A 80 11.26 1.84 3.59
N GLU A 81 12.14 1.04 4.19
CA GLU A 81 13.08 0.15 3.48
C GLU A 81 12.39 -0.76 2.45
N GLN A 82 11.24 -1.33 2.80
CA GLN A 82 10.49 -2.19 1.88
C GLN A 82 9.94 -1.41 0.67
N ALA A 83 9.50 -0.18 0.86
CA ALA A 83 9.08 0.67 -0.25
C ALA A 83 10.27 1.03 -1.15
N LEU A 84 11.43 1.33 -0.55
CA LEU A 84 12.66 1.65 -1.27
C LEU A 84 13.17 0.45 -2.10
N LYS A 85 13.03 -0.77 -1.60
CA LYS A 85 13.37 -2.01 -2.34
C LYS A 85 12.62 -2.11 -3.67
N TRP A 86 11.38 -1.64 -3.73
CA TRP A 86 10.53 -1.71 -4.92
C TRP A 86 10.50 -0.43 -5.75
N LEU A 87 11.12 0.64 -5.24
CA LEU A 87 11.32 1.87 -6.01
C LEU A 87 12.36 1.61 -7.10
N PRO A 88 12.09 1.93 -8.39
CA PRO A 88 13.11 1.81 -9.42
C PRO A 88 14.26 2.79 -9.16
N LYS A 89 15.42 2.52 -9.72
CA LYS A 89 16.54 3.49 -9.75
C LYS A 89 16.18 4.65 -10.65
N LYS A 90 16.56 5.85 -10.24
CA LYS A 90 16.28 7.06 -11.02
C LYS A 90 17.19 7.16 -12.24
N ASP A 91 18.43 6.66 -12.10
CA ASP A 91 19.49 6.80 -13.12
C ASP A 91 19.50 8.22 -13.74
N ASP A 92 19.42 8.34 -15.07
CA ASP A 92 19.44 9.61 -15.82
C ASP A 92 18.03 10.21 -16.04
N ALA A 93 16.98 9.65 -15.40
CA ALA A 93 15.61 10.14 -15.57
C ALA A 93 15.44 11.59 -15.06
N ALA A 94 14.76 12.42 -15.84
CA ALA A 94 14.45 13.78 -15.46
C ALA A 94 13.45 13.82 -14.29
N ASN A 95 13.46 14.90 -13.53
CA ASN A 95 12.50 15.09 -12.43
C ASN A 95 11.03 15.05 -12.88
N THR A 96 10.76 15.39 -14.14
CA THR A 96 9.44 15.37 -14.75
C THR A 96 9.02 13.99 -15.27
N ASP A 97 9.94 13.04 -15.35
CA ASP A 97 9.65 11.70 -15.84
C ASP A 97 8.84 10.88 -14.81
N LYS A 98 8.08 9.93 -15.33
CA LYS A 98 7.33 8.99 -14.48
C LYS A 98 8.30 8.06 -13.75
N VAL A 99 7.99 7.76 -12.49
CA VAL A 99 8.72 6.75 -11.71
C VAL A 99 8.49 5.35 -12.30
N PHE A 100 7.29 5.07 -12.79
CA PHE A 100 6.92 3.79 -13.39
C PHE A 100 6.41 3.99 -14.83
N PRO A 101 7.28 4.30 -15.82
CA PRO A 101 6.84 4.61 -17.17
C PRO A 101 6.15 3.43 -17.88
N ASN A 102 6.55 2.20 -17.56
CA ASN A 102 6.03 0.96 -18.16
C ASN A 102 4.98 0.27 -17.27
N ALA A 103 4.38 0.97 -16.31
CA ALA A 103 3.37 0.39 -15.45
C ALA A 103 2.13 -0.05 -16.26
N PRO A 104 1.60 -1.24 -16.00
CA PRO A 104 0.49 -1.79 -16.77
C PRO A 104 -0.83 -1.05 -16.46
N THR A 105 -1.78 -1.14 -17.39
CA THR A 105 -3.16 -0.72 -17.12
C THR A 105 -3.76 -1.56 -15.98
N LEU A 106 -4.77 -1.02 -15.30
CA LEU A 106 -5.40 -1.72 -14.17
C LEU A 106 -5.93 -3.11 -14.54
N GLY A 107 -6.51 -3.25 -15.73
CA GLY A 107 -7.04 -4.55 -16.21
C GLY A 107 -5.92 -5.58 -16.46
N CYS A 108 -4.81 -5.15 -17.07
CA CYS A 108 -3.63 -6.00 -17.27
C CYS A 108 -2.99 -6.39 -15.93
N ALA A 109 -2.83 -5.42 -15.02
CA ALA A 109 -2.30 -5.67 -13.69
C ALA A 109 -3.14 -6.70 -12.93
N ASN A 110 -4.47 -6.55 -12.90
CA ASN A 110 -5.35 -7.48 -12.19
C ASN A 110 -5.30 -8.90 -12.76
N ARG A 111 -5.18 -9.06 -14.09
CA ARG A 111 -4.99 -10.40 -14.70
C ARG A 111 -3.67 -11.03 -14.25
N ALA A 112 -2.57 -10.28 -14.31
CA ALA A 112 -1.26 -10.77 -13.89
C ALA A 112 -1.26 -11.12 -12.40
N LEU A 113 -1.84 -10.27 -11.54
CA LEU A 113 -1.94 -10.51 -10.10
C LEU A 113 -2.73 -11.77 -9.75
N LYS A 114 -3.82 -12.05 -10.49
CA LYS A 114 -4.57 -13.30 -10.33
C LYS A 114 -3.69 -14.54 -10.59
N HIS A 115 -2.87 -14.50 -11.63
CA HIS A 115 -1.93 -15.61 -11.93
C HIS A 115 -0.82 -15.69 -10.88
N MET A 116 -0.27 -14.56 -10.45
CA MET A 116 0.76 -14.51 -9.41
C MET A 116 0.24 -15.09 -8.09
N ALA A 117 -0.96 -14.68 -7.65
CA ALA A 117 -1.58 -15.19 -6.43
C ALA A 117 -1.78 -16.72 -6.49
N LYS A 118 -2.27 -17.25 -7.63
CA LYS A 118 -2.39 -18.69 -7.85
C LYS A 118 -1.04 -19.40 -7.72
N ASN A 119 0.01 -18.86 -8.35
CA ASN A 119 1.37 -19.44 -8.30
C ASN A 119 2.00 -19.32 -6.90
N ALA A 120 1.59 -18.31 -6.10
CA ALA A 120 1.98 -18.15 -4.71
C ALA A 120 1.19 -19.05 -3.74
N GLY A 121 0.22 -19.84 -4.22
CA GLY A 121 -0.66 -20.66 -3.38
C GLY A 121 -1.71 -19.86 -2.61
N ILE A 122 -2.00 -18.62 -3.02
CA ILE A 122 -2.95 -17.71 -2.37
C ILE A 122 -4.34 -17.93 -2.97
N ALA A 123 -5.29 -18.38 -2.11
CA ALA A 123 -6.69 -18.62 -2.53
C ALA A 123 -7.52 -17.34 -2.66
N LYS A 124 -7.06 -16.23 -2.05
CA LYS A 124 -7.75 -14.94 -2.06
C LYS A 124 -7.76 -14.34 -3.48
N LEU A 125 -8.85 -13.61 -3.81
CA LEU A 125 -8.90 -12.82 -5.05
C LEU A 125 -8.03 -11.56 -4.90
N VAL A 126 -6.82 -11.61 -5.44
CA VAL A 126 -5.88 -10.48 -5.42
C VAL A 126 -6.13 -9.58 -6.61
N THR A 127 -6.40 -8.30 -6.33
CA THR A 127 -6.51 -7.21 -7.32
C THR A 127 -5.49 -6.12 -6.96
N PHE A 128 -5.29 -5.15 -7.86
CA PHE A 128 -4.37 -4.06 -7.52
C PHE A 128 -4.81 -3.26 -6.29
N HIS A 129 -6.13 -3.17 -6.05
CA HIS A 129 -6.65 -2.51 -4.85
C HIS A 129 -6.33 -3.23 -3.54
N THR A 130 -6.08 -4.54 -3.62
CA THR A 130 -5.61 -5.34 -2.48
C THR A 130 -4.32 -4.79 -1.88
N SER A 131 -3.41 -4.20 -2.70
CA SER A 131 -2.17 -3.59 -2.19
C SER A 131 -2.44 -2.51 -1.14
N ARG A 132 -3.44 -1.67 -1.39
CA ARG A 132 -3.80 -0.58 -0.48
C ARG A 132 -4.48 -1.08 0.80
N HIS A 133 -5.29 -2.13 0.70
CA HIS A 133 -5.85 -2.81 1.89
C HIS A 133 -4.74 -3.46 2.71
N THR A 134 -3.78 -4.10 2.05
CA THR A 134 -2.59 -4.69 2.67
C THR A 134 -1.78 -3.62 3.41
N PHE A 135 -1.49 -2.48 2.77
CA PHE A 135 -0.80 -1.36 3.44
C PHE A 135 -1.53 -0.90 4.70
N ALA A 136 -2.85 -0.66 4.60
CA ALA A 136 -3.65 -0.22 5.73
C ALA A 136 -3.61 -1.22 6.90
N THR A 137 -3.79 -2.51 6.59
CA THR A 137 -3.76 -3.57 7.60
C THR A 137 -2.37 -3.70 8.24
N LEU A 138 -1.29 -3.72 7.43
CA LEU A 138 0.08 -3.80 7.93
C LEU A 138 0.43 -2.61 8.84
N THR A 139 0.04 -1.40 8.44
CA THR A 139 0.31 -0.17 9.21
C THR A 139 -0.36 -0.21 10.57
N ILE A 140 -1.62 -0.65 10.63
CA ILE A 140 -2.37 -0.77 11.88
C ILE A 140 -1.81 -1.92 12.74
N THR A 141 -1.49 -3.07 12.14
CA THR A 141 -0.88 -4.21 12.85
C THR A 141 0.49 -3.84 13.42
N ALA A 142 1.23 -2.95 12.75
CA ALA A 142 2.50 -2.40 13.25
C ALA A 142 2.33 -1.35 14.38
N GLY A 143 1.09 -1.05 14.81
CA GLY A 143 0.80 -0.19 15.95
C GLY A 143 0.43 1.26 15.59
N ALA A 144 0.34 1.61 14.31
CA ALA A 144 -0.15 2.94 13.94
C ALA A 144 -1.65 3.07 14.20
N ASP A 145 -2.07 4.21 14.71
CA ASP A 145 -3.48 4.49 14.93
C ASP A 145 -4.25 4.70 13.61
N ILE A 146 -5.58 4.60 13.69
CA ILE A 146 -6.48 4.73 12.53
C ILE A 146 -6.38 6.11 11.88
N PHE A 147 -6.16 7.16 12.67
CA PHE A 147 -6.06 8.53 12.12
C PHE A 147 -4.79 8.69 11.30
N THR A 148 -3.64 8.26 11.82
CA THR A 148 -2.37 8.24 11.11
C THR A 148 -2.46 7.42 9.84
N THR A 149 -3.01 6.20 9.90
CA THR A 149 -3.24 5.35 8.73
C THR A 149 -4.16 6.02 7.70
N SER A 150 -5.21 6.69 8.14
CA SER A 150 -6.12 7.46 7.27
C SER A 150 -5.41 8.60 6.53
N LYS A 151 -4.50 9.31 7.22
CA LYS A 151 -3.68 10.36 6.61
C LYS A 151 -2.71 9.82 5.57
N LEU A 152 -1.99 8.74 5.87
CA LEU A 152 -1.09 8.06 4.93
C LEU A 152 -1.84 7.59 3.67
N LEU A 153 -3.07 7.12 3.83
CA LEU A 153 -3.93 6.72 2.73
C LEU A 153 -4.55 7.93 1.97
N GLY A 154 -4.49 9.14 2.49
CA GLY A 154 -5.16 10.31 1.92
C GLY A 154 -6.69 10.15 1.87
N HIS A 155 -7.29 9.54 2.91
CA HIS A 155 -8.73 9.50 3.06
C HIS A 155 -9.26 10.87 3.49
N THR A 156 -10.37 11.28 2.91
CA THR A 156 -11.06 12.53 3.29
C THR A 156 -11.84 12.40 4.60
N ASN A 157 -12.23 11.18 4.93
CA ASN A 157 -12.99 10.83 6.13
C ASN A 157 -12.34 9.60 6.79
N VAL A 158 -12.05 9.70 8.08
CA VAL A 158 -11.46 8.64 8.91
C VAL A 158 -12.35 7.38 8.91
N HIS A 159 -13.69 7.54 8.89
CA HIS A 159 -14.63 6.41 8.78
C HIS A 159 -14.35 5.46 7.60
N THR A 160 -13.68 5.95 6.53
CA THR A 160 -13.23 5.07 5.45
C THR A 160 -12.15 4.10 5.90
N THR A 161 -11.44 4.39 6.99
CA THR A 161 -10.37 3.57 7.57
C THR A 161 -10.88 2.67 8.70
N GLU A 162 -12.05 3.00 9.30
CA GLU A 162 -12.68 2.20 10.36
C GLU A 162 -13.06 0.78 9.91
N ILE A 163 -13.13 0.54 8.62
CA ILE A 163 -13.31 -0.79 8.05
C ILE A 163 -12.20 -1.79 8.40
N TYR A 164 -11.06 -1.28 8.87
CA TYR A 164 -9.95 -2.07 9.41
C TYR A 164 -10.02 -2.17 10.95
N ALA A 165 -11.15 -1.73 11.57
CA ALA A 165 -11.32 -1.72 13.02
C ALA A 165 -11.19 -3.12 13.64
N ASP A 166 -11.61 -4.17 12.91
CA ASP A 166 -11.48 -5.55 13.38
C ASP A 166 -10.01 -5.97 13.58
N VAL A 167 -9.09 -5.44 12.77
CA VAL A 167 -7.63 -5.63 12.96
C VAL A 167 -7.15 -4.95 14.25
N VAL A 168 -7.79 -3.83 14.62
CA VAL A 168 -7.47 -3.07 15.84
C VAL A 168 -7.91 -3.81 17.11
N MET A 169 -8.85 -4.77 17.04
CA MET A 169 -9.29 -5.51 18.21
C MET A 169 -8.16 -6.28 18.89
N ASN A 170 -7.24 -6.85 18.13
CA ASN A 170 -6.07 -7.52 18.68
C ASN A 170 -5.13 -6.52 19.39
N THR A 171 -4.94 -5.34 18.80
CA THR A 171 -4.11 -4.28 19.40
C THR A 171 -4.74 -3.65 20.64
N LYS A 172 -6.07 -3.73 20.85
CA LYS A 172 -6.73 -3.27 22.09
C LYS A 172 -6.34 -4.10 23.30
N VAL A 173 -6.26 -5.41 23.13
CA VAL A 173 -5.82 -6.33 24.19
C VAL A 173 -4.38 -6.01 24.58
N ASP A 174 -3.51 -5.81 23.57
CA ASP A 174 -2.10 -5.45 23.79
C ASP A 174 -1.99 -4.08 24.49
N ALA A 175 -2.79 -3.09 24.09
CA ALA A 175 -2.79 -1.76 24.70
C ALA A 175 -3.21 -1.82 26.19
N VAL A 176 -4.22 -2.63 26.54
CA VAL A 176 -4.64 -2.80 27.94
C VAL A 176 -3.55 -3.53 28.74
N ASN A 177 -2.90 -4.53 28.14
CA ASN A 177 -1.79 -5.24 28.78
C ASN A 177 -0.58 -4.32 29.02
N LEU A 178 -0.29 -3.38 28.10
CA LEU A 178 0.76 -2.36 28.30
C LEU A 178 0.48 -1.47 29.51
N VAL A 179 -0.78 -1.05 29.73
CA VAL A 179 -1.16 -0.25 30.92
C VAL A 179 -0.90 -1.06 32.19
N SER A 180 -1.18 -2.36 32.18
CA SER A 180 -0.93 -3.24 33.33
C SER A 180 0.57 -3.36 33.68
N GLY A 181 1.46 -3.13 32.72
CA GLY A 181 2.93 -3.15 32.94
C GLY A 181 3.48 -1.91 33.66
N PHE A 182 2.65 -0.88 33.93
CA PHE A 182 3.05 0.30 34.69
C PHE A 182 2.83 0.17 36.19
N PHE A 183 2.20 -0.92 36.66
CA PHE A 183 1.87 -1.19 38.05
C PHE A 183 2.47 -2.52 38.52
#